data_ccec5877b065fce562824294b9516db7
#
_entry.id   ccec5877b065fce562824294b9516db7
#
_cell.length_a   1.000
_cell.length_b   1.000
_cell.length_c   1.000
_cell.angle_alpha   90.00
_cell.angle_beta   90.00
_cell.angle_gamma   90.00
#
_symmetry.space_group_name_H-M   'P 1'
#
loop_
_entity.id
_entity.type
_entity.pdbx_description
1 polymer ?
#
loop_
_entity_poly.entity_id
_entity_poly.type
_entity_poly.pdbx_seq_one_letter_code
_entity_poly.pdbx_strand_id
1 'polypeptide(L)'
;MFVYALSKGVRSGWLDKAMYGKVASRGYLGLISEFVERGADGYLDVTNVCKVAGLGGNPYRDGSYAYYTSTEIVRNDPKGVGAFLLAAVENE
;
A
#
# COMPACT_ATOMS: atom_id res chain seq x y z
N MET A 1 -1.24 -1.38 -3.43
CA MET A 1 -1.70 -1.71 -4.79
C MET A 1 -1.23 -3.06 -5.29
N PHE A 2 0.04 -3.43 -5.12
CA PHE A 2 0.54 -4.74 -5.60
C PHE A 2 -0.23 -5.93 -5.01
N VAL A 3 -0.50 -5.91 -3.71
CA VAL A 3 -1.27 -6.99 -3.06
C VAL A 3 -2.66 -7.10 -3.67
N TYR A 4 -3.35 -5.98 -3.86
CA TYR A 4 -4.66 -5.97 -4.49
C TYR A 4 -4.61 -6.54 -5.90
N ALA A 5 -3.66 -6.10 -6.72
CA ALA A 5 -3.53 -6.55 -8.11
C ALA A 5 -3.27 -8.06 -8.20
N LEU A 6 -2.36 -8.56 -7.37
CA LEU A 6 -2.04 -10.00 -7.34
C LEU A 6 -3.22 -10.82 -6.83
N SER A 7 -3.86 -10.40 -5.76
CA SER A 7 -5.00 -11.12 -5.17
C SER A 7 -6.18 -11.17 -6.13
N LYS A 8 -6.52 -10.04 -6.74
CA LYS A 8 -7.60 -9.98 -7.74
C LYS A 8 -7.26 -10.80 -8.98
N GLY A 9 -6.03 -10.72 -9.45
CA GLY A 9 -5.58 -11.50 -10.62
C GLY A 9 -5.69 -13.01 -10.40
N VAL A 10 -5.31 -13.48 -9.21
CA VAL A 10 -5.45 -14.89 -8.84
C VAL A 10 -6.92 -15.28 -8.74
N ARG A 11 -7.74 -14.49 -8.03
CA ARG A 11 -9.16 -14.77 -7.87
C ARG A 11 -9.89 -14.81 -9.22
N SER A 12 -9.55 -13.91 -10.13
CA SER A 12 -10.18 -13.80 -11.44
C SER A 12 -9.65 -14.82 -12.45
N GLY A 13 -8.66 -15.61 -12.08
CA GLY A 13 -8.07 -16.60 -12.99
C GLY A 13 -7.10 -16.01 -14.02
N TRP A 14 -6.72 -14.75 -13.87
CA TRP A 14 -5.76 -14.09 -14.78
C TRP A 14 -4.31 -14.42 -14.45
N LEU A 15 -4.04 -14.79 -13.19
CA LEU A 15 -2.72 -15.18 -12.71
C LEU A 15 -2.77 -16.57 -12.13
N ASP A 16 -1.69 -17.32 -12.34
CA ASP A 16 -1.55 -18.69 -11.81
C ASP A 16 -1.51 -18.67 -10.28
N LYS A 17 -2.48 -19.33 -9.66
CA LYS A 17 -2.60 -19.41 -8.20
C LYS A 17 -1.38 -20.07 -7.57
N ALA A 18 -0.83 -21.11 -8.20
CA ALA A 18 0.34 -21.82 -7.66
C ALA A 18 1.57 -20.92 -7.59
N MET A 19 1.72 -20.00 -8.56
CA MET A 19 2.86 -19.08 -8.63
C MET A 19 2.64 -17.81 -7.81
N TYR A 20 1.46 -17.21 -7.87
CA TYR A 20 1.21 -15.86 -7.33
C TYR A 20 0.40 -15.85 -6.05
N GLY A 21 -0.31 -16.92 -5.73
CA GLY A 21 -1.17 -16.96 -4.53
C GLY A 21 -0.41 -16.77 -3.24
N LYS A 22 0.74 -17.42 -3.10
CA LYS A 22 1.59 -17.28 -1.90
C LYS A 22 2.17 -15.89 -1.77
N VAL A 23 2.57 -15.29 -2.90
CA VAL A 23 3.11 -13.91 -2.90
C VAL A 23 2.04 -12.92 -2.45
N ALA A 24 0.81 -13.05 -2.96
CA ALA A 24 -0.31 -12.21 -2.57
C ALA A 24 -0.61 -12.34 -1.07
N SER A 25 -0.69 -13.57 -0.55
CA SER A 25 -0.95 -13.82 0.88
C SER A 25 0.14 -13.26 1.78
N ARG A 26 1.40 -13.49 1.44
CA ARG A 26 2.52 -12.94 2.21
C ARG A 26 2.53 -11.42 2.19
N GLY A 27 2.25 -10.84 1.04
CA GLY A 27 2.14 -9.38 0.92
C GLY A 27 1.03 -8.81 1.79
N TYR A 28 -0.13 -9.45 1.82
CA TYR A 28 -1.25 -9.01 2.66
C TYR A 28 -0.91 -9.11 4.16
N LEU A 29 -0.33 -10.22 4.59
CA LEU A 29 0.11 -10.37 5.98
C LEU A 29 1.17 -9.33 6.35
N GLY A 30 2.08 -9.02 5.43
CA GLY A 30 3.06 -7.96 5.61
C GLY A 30 2.43 -6.58 5.77
N LEU A 31 1.39 -6.28 5.00
CA LEU A 31 0.65 -5.02 5.15
C LEU A 31 0.06 -4.90 6.56
N ILE A 32 -0.56 -5.96 7.05
CA ILE A 32 -1.16 -5.95 8.38
C ILE A 32 -0.10 -5.77 9.47
N SER A 33 1.01 -6.51 9.38
CA SER A 33 2.03 -6.49 10.44
C SER A 33 2.85 -5.21 10.46
N GLU A 34 3.12 -4.62 9.29
CA GLU A 34 4.05 -3.48 9.18
C GLU A 34 3.39 -2.12 9.05
N PHE A 35 2.16 -2.07 8.50
CA PHE A 35 1.55 -0.81 8.10
C PHE A 35 0.17 -0.57 8.73
N VAL A 36 -0.29 -1.45 9.61
CA VAL A 36 -1.56 -1.26 10.33
C VAL A 36 -1.28 -1.25 11.82
N GLU A 37 -1.73 -0.20 12.49
CA GLU A 37 -1.60 -0.03 13.93
C GLU A 37 -2.97 0.22 14.56
N ARG A 38 -3.14 -0.25 15.80
CA ARG A 38 -4.32 0.10 16.58
C ARG A 38 -4.04 1.40 17.33
N GLY A 39 -4.85 2.41 17.08
CA GLY A 39 -4.74 3.70 17.76
C GLY A 39 -5.23 3.64 19.21
N ALA A 40 -4.93 4.70 19.97
CA ALA A 40 -5.37 4.84 21.36
C ALA A 40 -6.90 4.89 21.48
N ASP A 41 -7.60 5.32 20.44
CA ASP A 41 -9.07 5.35 20.34
C ASP A 41 -9.70 3.99 20.03
N GLY A 42 -8.87 2.95 19.81
CA GLY A 42 -9.34 1.61 19.46
C GLY A 42 -9.56 1.37 17.98
N TYR A 43 -9.47 2.40 17.14
CA TYR A 43 -9.57 2.26 15.70
C TYR A 43 -8.22 1.87 15.08
N LEU A 44 -8.28 1.31 13.87
CA LEU A 44 -7.08 0.93 13.13
C LEU A 44 -6.59 2.10 12.28
N ASP A 45 -5.28 2.31 12.27
CA ASP A 45 -4.61 3.30 11.43
C ASP A 45 -3.78 2.60 10.36
N VAL A 46 -3.77 3.16 9.15
CA VAL A 46 -2.83 2.76 8.09
C VAL A 46 -1.66 3.73 8.12
N THR A 47 -0.45 3.20 8.28
CA THR A 47 0.76 3.98 8.54
C THR A 47 1.75 3.91 7.38
N ASN A 48 2.79 4.74 7.45
CA ASN A 48 3.94 4.70 6.53
C ASN A 48 3.57 4.90 5.07
N VAL A 49 2.60 5.76 4.81
CA VAL A 49 2.20 6.12 3.45
C VAL A 49 2.93 7.41 3.06
N CYS A 50 3.55 7.44 1.87
CA CYS A 50 4.12 8.66 1.32
C CYS A 50 3.00 9.64 0.99
N LYS A 51 3.11 10.88 1.48
CA LYS A 51 2.09 11.91 1.27
C LYS A 51 1.91 12.21 -0.21
N VAL A 52 3.02 12.46 -0.89
CA VAL A 52 3.03 12.74 -2.32
C VAL A 52 4.42 12.53 -2.87
N ALA A 53 4.52 12.06 -4.11
CA ALA A 53 5.76 12.05 -4.87
C ALA A 53 5.42 12.48 -6.28
N GLY A 54 6.11 13.49 -6.80
CA GLY A 54 5.83 14.03 -8.12
C GLY A 54 7.04 14.75 -8.70
N LEU A 55 6.84 15.40 -9.83
CA LEU A 55 7.89 16.12 -10.55
C LEU A 55 7.45 17.56 -10.81
N GLY A 56 8.42 18.45 -10.91
CA GLY A 56 8.18 19.86 -11.21
C GLY A 56 7.48 20.60 -10.07
N GLY A 57 6.76 21.66 -10.44
CA GLY A 57 5.99 22.43 -9.47
C GLY A 57 6.80 23.49 -8.75
N ASN A 58 6.17 24.08 -7.71
CA ASN A 58 6.79 25.08 -6.86
C ASN A 58 6.49 24.75 -5.38
N PRO A 59 7.49 24.36 -4.53
CA PRO A 59 8.91 24.20 -4.92
C PRO A 59 9.15 23.13 -5.96
N TYR A 60 10.22 23.28 -6.71
CA TYR A 60 10.55 22.37 -7.81
C TYR A 60 10.98 20.99 -7.31
N ARG A 61 10.34 19.95 -7.82
CA ARG A 61 10.62 18.55 -7.50
C ARG A 61 11.41 17.93 -8.65
N ASP A 62 12.67 17.58 -8.38
CA ASP A 62 13.64 17.23 -9.43
C ASP A 62 13.68 15.75 -9.79
N GLY A 63 12.92 14.90 -9.11
CA GLY A 63 12.92 13.46 -9.36
C GLY A 63 14.18 12.73 -8.92
N SER A 64 15.04 13.38 -8.13
CA SER A 64 16.26 12.74 -7.62
C SER A 64 15.94 11.68 -6.57
N TYR A 65 16.91 10.80 -6.33
CA TYR A 65 16.83 9.82 -5.22
C TYR A 65 16.65 10.53 -3.88
N ALA A 66 17.42 11.61 -3.67
CA ALA A 66 17.34 12.40 -2.43
C ALA A 66 15.93 12.96 -2.21
N TYR A 67 15.32 13.53 -3.24
CA TYR A 67 13.94 14.01 -3.16
C TYR A 67 12.98 12.85 -2.86
N TYR A 68 13.05 11.76 -3.61
CA TYR A 68 12.12 10.62 -3.46
C TYR A 68 12.17 10.03 -2.06
N THR A 69 13.35 9.87 -1.49
CA THR A 69 13.52 9.27 -0.16
C THR A 69 13.25 10.25 1.00
N SER A 70 13.15 11.56 0.71
CA SER A 70 12.85 12.60 1.72
C SER A 70 11.36 12.96 1.77
N THR A 71 10.51 12.31 0.97
CA THR A 71 9.07 12.58 0.96
C THR A 71 8.46 12.32 2.34
N GLU A 72 7.57 13.23 2.76
CA GLU A 72 6.88 13.12 4.04
C GLU A 72 6.08 11.81 4.13
N ILE A 73 6.22 11.13 5.26
CA ILE A 73 5.47 9.91 5.58
C ILE A 73 4.28 10.31 6.46
N VAL A 74 3.10 9.88 6.07
CA VAL A 74 1.87 10.25 6.77
C VAL A 74 1.05 9.02 7.15
N ARG A 75 0.09 9.26 8.04
CA ARG A 75 -0.83 8.25 8.59
C ARG A 75 -2.23 8.51 8.01
N ASN A 76 -2.92 7.43 7.66
CA ASN A 76 -4.32 7.48 7.18
C ASN A 76 -4.54 8.35 5.92
N ASP A 77 -3.55 8.43 5.07
CA ASP A 77 -3.72 9.10 3.77
C ASP A 77 -4.77 8.33 2.94
N PRO A 78 -5.77 9.02 2.36
CA PRO A 78 -6.84 8.35 1.61
C PRO A 78 -6.36 7.42 0.50
N LYS A 79 -5.25 7.75 -0.17
CA LYS A 79 -4.68 6.89 -1.21
C LYS A 79 -4.24 5.54 -0.64
N GLY A 80 -3.55 5.59 0.51
CA GLY A 80 -3.09 4.38 1.19
C GLY A 80 -4.23 3.58 1.80
N VAL A 81 -5.16 4.25 2.45
CA VAL A 81 -6.35 3.62 3.05
C VAL A 81 -7.19 2.94 1.97
N GLY A 82 -7.44 3.61 0.85
CA GLY A 82 -8.21 3.05 -0.25
C GLY A 82 -7.55 1.81 -0.83
N ALA A 83 -6.25 1.87 -1.07
CA ALA A 83 -5.50 0.73 -1.57
C ALA A 83 -5.51 -0.45 -0.58
N PHE A 84 -5.40 -0.18 0.71
CA PHE A 84 -5.47 -1.20 1.75
C PHE A 84 -6.85 -1.86 1.80
N LEU A 85 -7.92 -1.08 1.73
CA LEU A 85 -9.28 -1.61 1.75
C LEU A 85 -9.54 -2.52 0.54
N LEU A 86 -9.08 -2.13 -0.64
CA LEU A 86 -9.19 -2.98 -1.82
C LEU A 86 -8.45 -4.31 -1.62
N ALA A 87 -7.25 -4.27 -1.06
CA ALA A 87 -6.48 -5.47 -0.77
C ALA A 87 -7.18 -6.35 0.28
N ALA A 88 -7.74 -5.74 1.31
CA ALA A 88 -8.44 -6.46 2.39
C ALA A 88 -9.67 -7.21 1.85
N VAL A 89 -10.47 -6.56 1.01
CA VAL A 89 -11.66 -7.19 0.41
C VAL A 89 -11.27 -8.40 -0.43
N GLU A 90 -10.20 -8.31 -1.20
CA GLU A 90 -9.76 -9.43 -2.05
C GLU A 90 -9.15 -10.60 -1.23
N ASN A 91 -8.78 -10.37 0.02
CA ASN A 91 -8.17 -11.37 0.90
C ASN A 91 -9.09 -11.86 2.01
N GLU A 92 -10.36 -11.58 1.91
CA GLU A 92 -11.36 -12.14 2.83
C GLU A 92 -11.50 -13.65 2.69
#